data_2b9429e4a8ebc41588193061f7c9af96
#
_entry.id   2b9429e4a8ebc41588193061f7c9af96
#
_cell.length_a   1.000
_cell.length_b   1.000
_cell.length_c   1.000
_cell.angle_alpha   90.00
_cell.angle_beta   90.00
_cell.angle_gamma   90.00
#
_symmetry.space_group_name_H-M   'P 1'
#
loop_
_entity.id
_entity.type
_entity.pdbx_description
1 polymer ?
#
loop_
_entity_poly.entity_id
_entity_poly.type
_entity_poly.pdbx_seq_one_letter_code
_entity_poly.pdbx_strand_id
1 'polypeptide(L)'
;ILLGVGSNSTQAVVDSVKNDDMTGVDALLVVVPYYNKPSQEGIYQHYKAVAEATELPIVLYNVPGRTGVNMTAETTLRLARDFENIVAIKEASGNIGQMDEIIKNKPEGFDVISGDDGITFPLITLGAVGVISVLGNAFPAEFSKMNRLALEGNYAEALTIHHQFTEIINLLFADGNPAGAKAMLNIMGMC
;
A
#
# COMPACT_ATOMS: atom_id res chain seq x y z
N ILE A 1 15.10 -1.42 0.05
CA ILE A 1 14.38 -0.30 0.69
C ILE A 1 13.26 0.17 -0.23
N LEU A 2 12.02 0.23 0.27
CA LEU A 2 10.89 0.86 -0.41
C LEU A 2 10.77 2.30 0.09
N LEU A 3 11.14 3.27 -0.76
CA LEU A 3 11.14 4.69 -0.41
C LEU A 3 9.79 5.32 -0.70
N GLY A 4 9.17 5.97 0.32
CA GLY A 4 7.97 6.76 0.13
C GLY A 4 8.29 8.09 -0.58
N VAL A 5 7.72 8.27 -1.78
CA VAL A 5 7.83 9.51 -2.57
C VAL A 5 6.42 9.98 -2.90
N GLY A 6 6.13 11.25 -2.67
CA GLY A 6 4.79 11.72 -3.00
C GLY A 6 4.57 13.20 -2.75
N SER A 7 3.85 13.79 -3.67
CA SER A 7 3.36 15.17 -3.58
C SER A 7 2.06 15.28 -4.37
N ASN A 8 1.30 16.32 -4.14
CA ASN A 8 0.18 16.68 -4.99
C ASN A 8 0.59 17.53 -6.21
N SER A 9 1.90 17.78 -6.36
CA SER A 9 2.51 18.37 -7.54
C SER A 9 3.29 17.30 -8.31
N THR A 10 2.85 16.99 -9.53
CA THR A 10 3.52 16.03 -10.41
C THR A 10 4.97 16.43 -10.65
N GLN A 11 5.23 17.72 -10.90
CA GLN A 11 6.59 18.20 -11.15
C GLN A 11 7.50 17.97 -9.94
N ALA A 12 7.00 18.22 -8.71
CA ALA A 12 7.80 17.98 -7.50
C ALA A 12 8.18 16.52 -7.32
N VAL A 13 7.27 15.57 -7.67
CA VAL A 13 7.59 14.12 -7.62
C VAL A 13 8.62 13.78 -8.69
N VAL A 14 8.46 14.28 -9.92
CA VAL A 14 9.41 14.07 -11.02
C VAL A 14 10.80 14.62 -10.67
N ASP A 15 10.85 15.80 -10.07
CA ASP A 15 12.11 16.42 -9.66
C ASP A 15 12.80 15.60 -8.55
N SER A 16 12.04 15.11 -7.57
CA SER A 16 12.57 14.25 -6.51
C SER A 16 13.14 12.95 -7.06
N VAL A 17 12.41 12.22 -7.90
CA VAL A 17 12.91 10.94 -8.43
C VAL A 17 14.11 11.08 -9.36
N LYS A 18 14.33 12.27 -9.94
CA LYS A 18 15.48 12.56 -10.82
C LYS A 18 16.71 13.07 -10.07
N ASN A 19 16.53 13.81 -8.99
CA ASN A 19 17.60 14.60 -8.39
C ASN A 19 17.99 14.14 -6.98
N ASP A 20 17.11 13.43 -6.25
CA ASP A 20 17.41 12.93 -4.92
C ASP A 20 18.36 11.71 -5.00
N ASP A 21 19.14 11.50 -3.96
CA ASP A 21 20.02 10.33 -3.88
C ASP A 21 19.19 9.06 -3.65
N MET A 22 19.12 8.21 -4.65
CA MET A 22 18.42 6.91 -4.64
C MET A 22 19.33 5.73 -4.31
N THR A 23 20.52 5.97 -3.75
CA THR A 23 21.47 4.90 -3.36
C THR A 23 20.84 3.95 -2.34
N GLY A 24 20.76 2.66 -2.68
CA GLY A 24 20.15 1.62 -1.82
C GLY A 24 18.63 1.60 -1.80
N VAL A 25 17.96 2.35 -2.70
CA VAL A 25 16.52 2.28 -2.90
C VAL A 25 16.22 1.20 -3.92
N ASP A 26 15.38 0.21 -3.55
CA ASP A 26 14.97 -0.89 -4.42
C ASP A 26 13.69 -0.59 -5.19
N ALA A 27 12.79 0.23 -4.62
CA ALA A 27 11.53 0.63 -5.24
C ALA A 27 10.97 1.92 -4.61
N LEU A 28 10.04 2.57 -5.31
CA LEU A 28 9.37 3.79 -4.90
C LEU A 28 7.91 3.50 -4.52
N LEU A 29 7.46 3.95 -3.35
CA LEU A 29 6.05 3.97 -2.96
C LEU A 29 5.47 5.35 -3.26
N VAL A 30 4.68 5.47 -4.31
CA VAL A 30 4.17 6.77 -4.79
C VAL A 30 2.68 6.87 -4.48
N VAL A 31 2.32 7.83 -3.62
CA VAL A 31 0.92 8.07 -3.23
C VAL A 31 0.17 8.85 -4.32
N VAL A 32 -1.11 8.53 -4.52
CA VAL A 32 -2.01 9.32 -5.36
C VAL A 32 -1.98 10.80 -4.92
N PRO A 33 -1.94 11.79 -5.85
CA PRO A 33 -1.97 13.20 -5.48
C PRO A 33 -3.13 13.52 -4.54
N TYR A 34 -2.80 14.07 -3.37
CA TYR A 34 -3.75 14.36 -2.30
C TYR A 34 -4.22 15.81 -2.37
N TYR A 35 -5.34 16.13 -1.71
CA TYR A 35 -5.91 17.46 -1.55
C TYR A 35 -6.58 18.04 -2.80
N ASN A 36 -5.88 18.11 -3.95
CA ASN A 36 -6.37 18.70 -5.19
C ASN A 36 -7.30 17.79 -6.01
N LYS A 37 -7.50 16.53 -5.58
CA LYS A 37 -8.50 15.57 -6.11
C LYS A 37 -8.51 15.49 -7.65
N PRO A 38 -7.41 15.04 -8.28
CA PRO A 38 -7.36 14.89 -9.73
C PRO A 38 -8.43 13.92 -10.27
N SER A 39 -8.82 14.09 -11.52
CA SER A 39 -9.62 13.09 -12.25
C SER A 39 -8.82 11.80 -12.45
N GLN A 40 -9.47 10.71 -12.86
CA GLN A 40 -8.79 9.44 -13.16
C GLN A 40 -7.71 9.62 -14.25
N GLU A 41 -8.00 10.40 -15.28
CA GLU A 41 -7.01 10.74 -16.30
C GLU A 41 -5.86 11.60 -15.70
N GLY A 42 -6.16 12.51 -14.78
CA GLY A 42 -5.15 13.28 -14.07
C GLY A 42 -4.24 12.39 -13.21
N ILE A 43 -4.79 11.38 -12.54
CA ILE A 43 -4.03 10.35 -11.80
C ILE A 43 -3.13 9.57 -12.77
N TYR A 44 -3.69 9.12 -13.88
CA TYR A 44 -2.92 8.40 -14.91
C TYR A 44 -1.74 9.23 -15.42
N GLN A 45 -1.98 10.48 -15.80
CA GLN A 45 -0.92 11.37 -16.31
C GLN A 45 0.14 11.68 -15.25
N HIS A 46 -0.25 11.79 -13.98
CA HIS A 46 0.70 11.93 -12.87
C HIS A 46 1.66 10.73 -12.80
N TYR A 47 1.12 9.51 -12.73
CA TYR A 47 1.97 8.30 -12.66
C TYR A 47 2.75 8.04 -13.93
N LYS A 48 2.20 8.35 -15.10
CA LYS A 48 2.93 8.32 -16.37
C LYS A 48 4.19 9.17 -16.30
N ALA A 49 4.06 10.44 -15.87
CA ALA A 49 5.20 11.36 -15.76
C ALA A 49 6.26 10.86 -14.77
N VAL A 50 5.84 10.22 -13.66
CA VAL A 50 6.75 9.63 -12.69
C VAL A 50 7.42 8.38 -13.26
N ALA A 51 6.67 7.49 -13.90
CA ALA A 51 7.20 6.26 -14.50
C ALA A 51 8.23 6.55 -15.61
N GLU A 52 8.00 7.59 -16.41
CA GLU A 52 8.93 8.04 -17.45
C GLU A 52 10.19 8.76 -16.89
N ALA A 53 10.17 9.12 -15.60
CA ALA A 53 11.25 9.87 -14.96
C ALA A 53 12.27 9.00 -14.22
N THR A 54 12.00 7.69 -14.02
CA THR A 54 12.86 6.76 -13.29
C THR A 54 12.79 5.35 -13.86
N GLU A 55 13.87 4.58 -13.70
CA GLU A 55 13.88 3.14 -13.98
C GLU A 55 13.58 2.29 -12.75
N LEU A 56 13.51 2.90 -11.56
CA LEU A 56 13.19 2.19 -10.32
C LEU A 56 11.75 1.63 -10.36
N PRO A 57 11.52 0.45 -9.81
CA PRO A 57 10.17 -0.10 -9.66
C PRO A 57 9.27 0.84 -8.85
N ILE A 58 8.03 1.01 -9.30
CA ILE A 58 7.02 1.86 -8.67
C ILE A 58 5.91 1.00 -8.08
N VAL A 59 5.62 1.22 -6.82
CA VAL A 59 4.44 0.72 -6.12
C VAL A 59 3.44 1.88 -6.03
N LEU A 60 2.31 1.76 -6.72
CA LEU A 60 1.21 2.70 -6.60
C LEU A 60 0.66 2.70 -5.18
N TYR A 61 0.21 3.84 -4.66
CA TYR A 61 -0.40 3.87 -3.33
C TYR A 61 -1.75 4.59 -3.35
N ASN A 62 -2.83 3.80 -3.21
CA ASN A 62 -4.20 4.28 -3.16
C ASN A 62 -4.71 4.29 -1.71
N VAL A 63 -4.98 5.48 -1.16
CA VAL A 63 -5.46 5.68 0.22
C VAL A 63 -6.50 6.81 0.29
N PRO A 64 -7.70 6.58 -0.23
CA PRO A 64 -8.73 7.62 -0.40
C PRO A 64 -9.09 8.34 0.89
N GLY A 65 -9.06 7.66 2.03
CA GLY A 65 -9.33 8.24 3.34
C GLY A 65 -8.34 9.35 3.74
N ARG A 66 -7.16 9.40 3.11
CA ARG A 66 -6.13 10.42 3.35
C ARG A 66 -5.97 11.40 2.19
N THR A 67 -6.08 10.92 0.96
CA THR A 67 -5.88 11.74 -0.25
C THR A 67 -7.12 12.51 -0.65
N GLY A 68 -8.31 12.02 -0.27
CA GLY A 68 -9.59 12.57 -0.69
C GLY A 68 -9.98 12.16 -2.12
N VAL A 69 -9.22 11.29 -2.78
CA VAL A 69 -9.51 10.77 -4.11
C VAL A 69 -9.19 9.28 -4.18
N ASN A 70 -10.04 8.50 -4.83
CA ASN A 70 -9.82 7.08 -5.08
C ASN A 70 -9.29 6.86 -6.51
N MET A 71 -8.19 6.13 -6.65
CA MET A 71 -7.76 5.58 -7.93
C MET A 71 -8.57 4.30 -8.18
N THR A 72 -9.30 4.25 -9.30
CA THR A 72 -10.16 3.10 -9.63
C THR A 72 -9.36 1.88 -10.08
N ALA A 73 -10.00 0.70 -10.06
CA ALA A 73 -9.40 -0.52 -10.61
C ALA A 73 -9.00 -0.34 -12.08
N GLU A 74 -9.84 0.30 -12.89
CA GLU A 74 -9.57 0.60 -14.31
C GLU A 74 -8.27 1.41 -14.49
N THR A 75 -8.12 2.51 -13.72
CA THR A 75 -6.93 3.36 -13.78
C THR A 75 -5.68 2.60 -13.32
N THR A 76 -5.78 1.82 -12.25
CA THR A 76 -4.70 0.96 -11.74
C THR A 76 -4.25 -0.04 -12.80
N LEU A 77 -5.19 -0.76 -13.39
CA LEU A 77 -4.91 -1.79 -14.40
C LEU A 77 -4.37 -1.21 -15.70
N ARG A 78 -4.81 -0.01 -16.09
CA ARG A 78 -4.26 0.72 -17.23
C ARG A 78 -2.80 1.08 -16.98
N LEU A 79 -2.47 1.65 -15.83
CA LEU A 79 -1.10 1.97 -15.43
C LEU A 79 -0.20 0.73 -15.41
N ALA A 80 -0.68 -0.37 -14.81
CA ALA A 80 0.06 -1.63 -14.74
C ALA A 80 0.36 -2.26 -16.11
N ARG A 81 -0.48 -2.01 -17.12
CA ARG A 81 -0.27 -2.51 -18.48
C ARG A 81 0.62 -1.60 -19.33
N ASP A 82 0.53 -0.29 -19.10
CA ASP A 82 1.21 0.69 -19.96
C ASP A 82 2.66 0.94 -19.53
N PHE A 83 3.05 0.62 -18.27
CA PHE A 83 4.38 0.89 -17.73
C PHE A 83 4.96 -0.33 -17.02
N GLU A 84 6.03 -0.90 -17.58
CA GLU A 84 6.70 -2.09 -17.04
C GLU A 84 7.32 -1.89 -15.66
N ASN A 85 7.73 -0.65 -15.33
CA ASN A 85 8.27 -0.30 -14.01
C ASN A 85 7.20 -0.01 -12.96
N ILE A 86 5.90 -0.03 -13.29
CA ILE A 86 4.81 -0.02 -12.31
C ILE A 86 4.49 -1.48 -11.96
N VAL A 87 5.03 -1.96 -10.85
CA VAL A 87 5.09 -3.39 -10.51
C VAL A 87 4.08 -3.83 -9.45
N ALA A 88 3.49 -2.90 -8.71
CA ALA A 88 2.55 -3.24 -7.64
C ALA A 88 1.63 -2.06 -7.27
N ILE A 89 0.61 -2.37 -6.48
CA ILE A 89 -0.18 -1.39 -5.76
C ILE A 89 -0.25 -1.73 -4.26
N LYS A 90 -0.02 -0.74 -3.40
CA LYS A 90 -0.48 -0.74 -2.01
C LYS A 90 -1.89 -0.20 -1.98
N GLU A 91 -2.86 -1.08 -1.72
CA GLU A 91 -4.27 -0.74 -1.74
C GLU A 91 -4.81 -0.57 -0.31
N ALA A 92 -5.26 0.63 0.01
CA ALA A 92 -5.76 1.04 1.32
C ALA A 92 -7.12 1.76 1.23
N SER A 93 -7.92 1.44 0.21
CA SER A 93 -9.28 2.01 0.06
C SER A 93 -10.30 1.41 1.01
N GLY A 94 -10.05 0.21 1.55
CA GLY A 94 -11.04 -0.58 2.29
C GLY A 94 -12.10 -1.21 1.37
N ASN A 95 -12.05 -0.99 0.07
CA ASN A 95 -13.00 -1.55 -0.90
C ASN A 95 -12.52 -2.90 -1.43
N ILE A 96 -12.93 -3.98 -0.76
CA ILE A 96 -12.55 -5.36 -1.13
C ILE A 96 -12.97 -5.70 -2.56
N GLY A 97 -14.15 -5.21 -3.02
CA GLY A 97 -14.62 -5.45 -4.39
C GLY A 97 -13.70 -4.84 -5.44
N GLN A 98 -13.20 -3.62 -5.21
CA GLN A 98 -12.20 -2.99 -6.09
C GLN A 98 -10.86 -3.76 -6.06
N MET A 99 -10.44 -4.21 -4.89
CA MET A 99 -9.20 -4.99 -4.74
C MET A 99 -9.28 -6.33 -5.47
N ASP A 100 -10.41 -7.03 -5.34
CA ASP A 100 -10.68 -8.30 -6.05
C ASP A 100 -10.70 -8.09 -7.59
N GLU A 101 -11.31 -7.01 -8.05
CA GLU A 101 -11.29 -6.64 -9.48
C GLU A 101 -9.87 -6.43 -10.01
N ILE A 102 -9.01 -5.75 -9.22
CA ILE A 102 -7.60 -5.55 -9.58
C ILE A 102 -6.87 -6.91 -9.61
N ILE A 103 -7.01 -7.72 -8.55
CA ILE A 103 -6.36 -9.04 -8.42
C ILE A 103 -6.72 -9.94 -9.60
N LYS A 104 -8.02 -9.98 -9.96
CA LYS A 104 -8.53 -10.80 -11.05
C LYS A 104 -7.98 -10.41 -12.43
N ASN A 105 -7.79 -9.10 -12.67
CA ASN A 105 -7.52 -8.55 -14.00
C ASN A 105 -6.09 -8.00 -14.18
N LYS A 106 -5.25 -8.07 -13.15
CA LYS A 106 -3.87 -7.59 -13.17
C LYS A 106 -3.03 -8.34 -14.20
N PRO A 107 -2.06 -7.69 -14.84
CA PRO A 107 -1.09 -8.40 -15.68
C PRO A 107 -0.20 -9.31 -14.82
N GLU A 108 0.42 -10.27 -15.46
CA GLU A 108 1.45 -11.10 -14.83
C GLU A 108 2.61 -10.22 -14.32
N GLY A 109 3.13 -10.51 -13.14
CA GLY A 109 4.21 -9.73 -12.52
C GLY A 109 3.76 -8.48 -11.79
N PHE A 110 2.46 -8.08 -11.86
CA PHE A 110 1.94 -6.98 -11.03
C PHE A 110 1.36 -7.52 -9.73
N ASP A 111 1.74 -6.90 -8.60
CA ASP A 111 1.34 -7.35 -7.27
C ASP A 111 0.32 -6.42 -6.59
N VAL A 112 -0.58 -7.02 -5.80
CA VAL A 112 -1.49 -6.29 -4.91
C VAL A 112 -1.06 -6.51 -3.47
N ILE A 113 -0.75 -5.42 -2.78
CA ILE A 113 -0.27 -5.38 -1.40
C ILE A 113 -1.33 -4.68 -0.55
N SER A 114 -1.71 -5.28 0.57
CA SER A 114 -2.62 -4.63 1.51
C SER A 114 -1.99 -3.38 2.14
N GLY A 115 -2.75 -2.31 2.23
CA GLY A 115 -2.42 -1.12 3.01
C GLY A 115 -3.25 -0.97 4.29
N ASP A 116 -4.02 -2.01 4.63
CA ASP A 116 -4.96 -2.02 5.76
C ASP A 116 -4.83 -3.32 6.55
N ASP A 117 -4.33 -3.23 7.78
CA ASP A 117 -4.08 -4.39 8.65
C ASP A 117 -5.36 -5.20 8.92
N GLY A 118 -6.50 -4.53 9.03
CA GLY A 118 -7.78 -5.15 9.37
C GLY A 118 -8.35 -6.06 8.28
N ILE A 119 -7.99 -5.83 7.03
CA ILE A 119 -8.47 -6.62 5.89
C ILE A 119 -7.37 -7.43 5.19
N THR A 120 -6.15 -7.43 5.73
CA THR A 120 -5.00 -8.12 5.13
C THR A 120 -5.24 -9.62 4.99
N PHE A 121 -5.73 -10.28 6.03
CA PHE A 121 -6.00 -11.73 5.96
C PHE A 121 -7.01 -12.09 4.86
N PRO A 122 -8.23 -11.52 4.81
CA PRO A 122 -9.15 -11.80 3.71
C PRO A 122 -8.60 -11.40 2.34
N LEU A 123 -7.81 -10.33 2.25
CA LEU A 123 -7.24 -9.91 0.97
C LEU A 123 -6.18 -10.90 0.46
N ILE A 124 -5.38 -11.50 1.33
CA ILE A 124 -4.46 -12.58 0.95
C ILE A 124 -5.23 -13.79 0.42
N THR A 125 -6.38 -14.13 1.00
CA THR A 125 -7.22 -15.24 0.48
C THR A 125 -7.78 -14.97 -0.93
N LEU A 126 -7.87 -13.71 -1.33
CA LEU A 126 -8.25 -13.29 -2.70
C LEU A 126 -7.04 -13.25 -3.65
N GLY A 127 -5.80 -13.27 -3.15
CA GLY A 127 -4.60 -13.30 -3.97
C GLY A 127 -3.66 -12.10 -3.81
N ALA A 128 -3.81 -11.29 -2.77
CA ALA A 128 -2.78 -10.32 -2.39
C ALA A 128 -1.52 -11.02 -1.87
N VAL A 129 -0.36 -10.38 -2.08
CA VAL A 129 0.94 -11.00 -1.77
C VAL A 129 1.50 -10.63 -0.40
N GLY A 130 0.82 -9.74 0.34
CA GLY A 130 1.26 -9.31 1.67
C GLY A 130 0.70 -7.96 2.08
N VAL A 131 1.39 -7.29 3.01
CA VAL A 131 0.95 -6.03 3.60
C VAL A 131 2.12 -5.08 3.85
N ILE A 132 1.86 -3.78 3.71
CA ILE A 132 2.69 -2.70 4.29
C ILE A 132 1.91 -2.16 5.48
N SER A 133 2.27 -2.63 6.67
CA SER A 133 1.49 -2.63 7.90
C SER A 133 1.80 -1.46 8.83
N VAL A 134 0.82 -1.01 9.60
CA VAL A 134 0.98 -0.18 10.79
C VAL A 134 1.21 -1.04 12.03
N LEU A 135 0.41 -2.10 12.22
CA LEU A 135 0.51 -3.05 13.34
C LEU A 135 1.89 -3.71 13.41
N GLY A 136 2.50 -3.99 12.26
CA GLY A 136 3.81 -4.60 12.14
C GLY A 136 4.96 -3.79 12.76
N ASN A 137 4.77 -2.50 13.07
CA ASN A 137 5.74 -1.72 13.84
C ASN A 137 5.84 -2.18 15.29
N ALA A 138 4.75 -2.63 15.90
CA ALA A 138 4.68 -3.08 17.28
C ALA A 138 4.74 -4.61 17.42
N PHE A 139 4.13 -5.33 16.50
CA PHE A 139 4.01 -6.81 16.51
C PHE A 139 4.54 -7.45 15.22
N PRO A 140 5.82 -7.22 14.85
CA PRO A 140 6.33 -7.72 13.57
C PRO A 140 6.36 -9.25 13.48
N ALA A 141 6.67 -9.94 14.55
CA ALA A 141 6.79 -11.39 14.55
C ALA A 141 5.44 -12.07 14.34
N GLU A 142 4.44 -11.70 15.14
CA GLU A 142 3.10 -12.31 15.11
C GLU A 142 2.36 -11.96 13.82
N PHE A 143 2.41 -10.67 13.42
CA PHE A 143 1.69 -10.23 12.24
C PHE A 143 2.31 -10.77 10.95
N SER A 144 3.65 -10.86 10.87
CA SER A 144 4.30 -11.52 9.75
C SER A 144 4.06 -13.05 9.74
N LYS A 145 3.92 -13.70 10.92
CA LYS A 145 3.51 -15.10 11.00
C LYS A 145 2.11 -15.29 10.41
N MET A 146 1.14 -14.46 10.78
CA MET A 146 -0.23 -14.50 10.23
C MET A 146 -0.20 -14.41 8.70
N ASN A 147 0.57 -13.46 8.16
CA ASN A 147 0.68 -13.27 6.71
C ASN A 147 1.28 -14.52 6.01
N ARG A 148 2.38 -15.08 6.54
CA ARG A 148 3.00 -16.29 5.97
C ARG A 148 2.04 -17.47 5.97
N LEU A 149 1.35 -17.72 7.09
CA LEU A 149 0.37 -18.80 7.21
C LEU A 149 -0.77 -18.64 6.18
N ALA A 150 -1.25 -17.41 5.99
CA ALA A 150 -2.28 -17.14 5.00
C ALA A 150 -1.79 -17.39 3.57
N LEU A 151 -0.56 -16.96 3.24
CA LEU A 151 0.06 -17.20 1.92
C LEU A 151 0.33 -18.69 1.65
N GLU A 152 0.60 -19.48 2.70
CA GLU A 152 0.79 -20.94 2.63
C GLU A 152 -0.54 -21.73 2.59
N GLY A 153 -1.69 -21.06 2.71
CA GLY A 153 -3.01 -21.68 2.74
C GLY A 153 -3.43 -22.20 4.11
N ASN A 154 -2.66 -21.95 5.16
CA ASN A 154 -2.95 -22.34 6.55
C ASN A 154 -3.96 -21.38 7.20
N TYR A 155 -5.12 -21.25 6.58
CA TYR A 155 -6.12 -20.22 6.91
C TYR A 155 -6.68 -20.30 8.33
N ALA A 156 -6.84 -21.50 8.89
CA ALA A 156 -7.39 -21.68 10.25
C ALA A 156 -6.46 -21.07 11.31
N GLU A 157 -5.15 -21.30 11.19
CA GLU A 157 -4.16 -20.74 12.12
C GLU A 157 -3.98 -19.24 11.89
N ALA A 158 -3.92 -18.80 10.63
CA ALA A 158 -3.84 -17.38 10.27
C ALA A 158 -5.05 -16.59 10.80
N LEU A 159 -6.27 -17.13 10.67
CA LEU A 159 -7.50 -16.52 11.18
C LEU A 159 -7.47 -16.35 12.69
N THR A 160 -6.93 -17.35 13.41
CA THR A 160 -6.78 -17.26 14.88
C THR A 160 -5.92 -16.08 15.29
N ILE A 161 -4.79 -15.87 14.60
CA ILE A 161 -3.91 -14.72 14.85
C ILE A 161 -4.59 -13.41 14.43
N HIS A 162 -5.25 -13.39 13.27
CA HIS A 162 -5.99 -12.22 12.80
C HIS A 162 -7.00 -11.72 13.86
N HIS A 163 -7.79 -12.63 14.43
CA HIS A 163 -8.78 -12.26 15.45
C HIS A 163 -8.16 -11.73 16.75
N GLN A 164 -6.94 -12.17 17.11
CA GLN A 164 -6.23 -11.62 18.28
C GLN A 164 -5.89 -10.14 18.13
N PHE A 165 -5.72 -9.66 16.90
CA PHE A 165 -5.33 -8.28 16.61
C PHE A 165 -6.49 -7.36 16.24
N THR A 166 -7.72 -7.86 16.07
CA THR A 166 -8.86 -7.05 15.59
C THR A 166 -9.10 -5.82 16.48
N GLU A 167 -9.10 -5.97 17.79
CA GLU A 167 -9.31 -4.86 18.73
C GLU A 167 -8.12 -3.89 18.72
N ILE A 168 -6.91 -4.41 18.74
CA ILE A 168 -5.67 -3.61 18.71
C ILE A 168 -5.59 -2.78 17.41
N ILE A 169 -5.93 -3.35 16.27
CA ILE A 169 -5.98 -2.64 14.99
C ILE A 169 -6.95 -1.46 15.08
N ASN A 170 -8.15 -1.66 15.62
CA ASN A 170 -9.13 -0.58 15.78
C ASN A 170 -8.58 0.54 16.69
N LEU A 171 -7.93 0.19 17.79
CA LEU A 171 -7.34 1.16 18.73
C LEU A 171 -6.17 1.93 18.10
N LEU A 172 -5.36 1.31 17.24
CA LEU A 172 -4.25 1.98 16.53
C LEU A 172 -4.72 3.15 15.65
N PHE A 173 -5.98 3.12 15.22
CA PHE A 173 -6.55 4.14 14.34
C PHE A 173 -7.59 5.05 15.02
N ALA A 174 -7.95 4.80 16.28
CA ALA A 174 -8.98 5.55 17.01
C ALA A 174 -8.70 7.07 17.03
N ASP A 175 -7.45 7.45 17.33
CA ASP A 175 -6.98 8.85 17.32
C ASP A 175 -6.10 9.14 16.08
N GLY A 176 -6.18 8.28 15.09
CA GLY A 176 -5.41 8.37 13.84
C GLY A 176 -4.00 7.78 13.94
N ASN A 177 -3.45 7.49 12.76
CA ASN A 177 -2.08 7.03 12.59
C ASN A 177 -1.20 8.23 12.17
N PRO A 178 -0.01 8.49 12.81
CA PRO A 178 0.78 7.55 13.60
C PRO A 178 0.57 7.62 15.14
N ALA A 179 -0.41 8.37 15.66
CA ALA A 179 -0.57 8.56 17.10
C ALA A 179 -0.73 7.22 17.85
N GLY A 180 -1.64 6.34 17.39
CA GLY A 180 -1.85 5.03 17.98
C GLY A 180 -0.62 4.13 17.95
N ALA A 181 0.12 4.09 16.83
CA ALA A 181 1.35 3.32 16.71
C ALA A 181 2.43 3.80 17.69
N LYS A 182 2.60 5.12 17.84
CA LYS A 182 3.56 5.70 18.82
C LYS A 182 3.15 5.41 20.25
N ALA A 183 1.86 5.53 20.58
CA ALA A 183 1.34 5.19 21.90
C ALA A 183 1.61 3.72 22.25
N MET A 184 1.38 2.81 21.31
CA MET A 184 1.66 1.38 21.48
C MET A 184 3.14 1.14 21.77
N LEU A 185 4.04 1.69 20.94
CA LEU A 185 5.49 1.55 21.12
C LEU A 185 5.97 2.15 22.45
N ASN A 186 5.38 3.25 22.88
CA ASN A 186 5.67 3.85 24.20
C ASN A 186 5.24 2.92 25.35
N ILE A 187 4.03 2.35 25.30
CA ILE A 187 3.55 1.37 26.31
C ILE A 187 4.50 0.15 26.38
N MET A 188 5.06 -0.27 25.24
CA MET A 188 6.03 -1.36 25.14
C MET A 188 7.46 -0.96 25.59
N GLY A 189 7.69 0.31 25.91
CA GLY A 189 9.00 0.82 26.33
C GLY A 189 10.03 0.92 25.20
N MET A 190 9.56 1.03 23.95
CA MET A 190 10.43 1.07 22.75
C MET A 190 10.73 2.50 22.28
N CYS A 191 9.95 3.51 22.70
CA CYS A 191 10.21 4.93 22.43
C CYS A 191 9.49 5.82 23.45
#